data_0607b56bfa04ac2df4a09b80b6e278f5
#
_entry.id   0607b56bfa04ac2df4a09b80b6e278f5
#
_cell.length_a   1.000
_cell.length_b   1.000
_cell.length_c   1.000
_cell.angle_alpha   90.00
_cell.angle_beta   90.00
_cell.angle_gamma   90.00
#
_symmetry.space_group_name_H-M   'P 1'
#
loop_
_entity.id
_entity.type
_entity.pdbx_description
1 polymer ?
#
loop_
_entity_poly.entity_id
_entity_poly.type
_entity_poly.pdbx_seq_one_letter_code
_entity_poly.pdbx_strand_id
1 'polypeptide(L)'
;MALDYFYGQAGELFSFFRIPKARFQEQQFQNLSTDAKILYGILLDRMSLSAKNGWRDEQGRVYIIYTVREVQKSLCCAEHKAVKLLRELEDIDLVERKRRGLGRPSLIYVKDFSSGLPKAQVQNC
;
A
#
# COMPACT_ATOMS: atom_id res chain seq x y z
N MET A 1 -22.15 22.44 2.27
CA MET A 1 -22.78 21.21 2.74
C MET A 1 -22.35 20.91 4.16
N ALA A 2 -23.31 20.76 5.05
CA ALA A 2 -22.99 20.43 6.45
C ALA A 2 -22.93 18.92 6.60
N LEU A 3 -21.88 18.44 7.26
CA LEU A 3 -21.70 17.02 7.53
C LEU A 3 -22.23 16.70 8.92
N ASP A 4 -22.73 15.48 9.07
CA ASP A 4 -23.25 15.02 10.35
C ASP A 4 -22.13 14.53 11.26
N TYR A 5 -22.39 14.54 12.55
CA TYR A 5 -21.52 13.91 13.53
C TYR A 5 -21.73 12.40 13.52
N PHE A 6 -20.74 11.66 14.00
CA PHE A 6 -20.92 10.25 14.26
C PHE A 6 -21.66 10.07 15.58
N TYR A 7 -22.65 9.18 15.57
CA TYR A 7 -23.43 8.85 16.78
C TYR A 7 -23.32 7.36 17.05
N GLY A 8 -22.94 7.02 18.28
CA GLY A 8 -22.88 5.63 18.70
C GLY A 8 -21.94 4.79 17.85
N GLN A 9 -22.44 3.73 17.26
CA GLN A 9 -21.65 2.78 16.49
C GLN A 9 -21.58 3.08 15.00
N ALA A 10 -22.03 4.25 14.57
CA ALA A 10 -22.07 4.58 13.15
C ALA A 10 -20.69 4.51 12.48
N GLY A 11 -19.61 4.81 13.21
CA GLY A 11 -18.26 4.75 12.67
C GLY A 11 -17.83 3.37 12.24
N GLU A 12 -18.47 2.33 12.77
CA GLU A 12 -18.13 0.95 12.43
C GLU A 12 -18.67 0.53 11.06
N LEU A 13 -19.52 1.34 10.46
CA LEU A 13 -20.12 1.03 9.16
C LEU A 13 -19.23 1.31 7.98
N PHE A 14 -18.08 1.94 8.20
CA PHE A 14 -17.19 2.35 7.12
C PHE A 14 -16.07 1.36 6.89
N SER A 15 -15.64 1.27 5.63
CA SER A 15 -14.46 0.52 5.26
C SER A 15 -13.24 1.42 5.38
N PHE A 16 -12.15 0.89 5.84
CA PHE A 16 -10.92 1.65 6.06
C PHE A 16 -9.72 0.94 5.44
N PHE A 17 -8.76 1.76 4.97
CA PHE A 17 -7.45 1.24 4.62
C PHE A 17 -6.67 1.01 5.90
N ARG A 18 -5.95 -0.11 5.94
CA ARG A 18 -5.11 -0.43 7.09
C ARG A 18 -3.72 0.12 6.88
N ILE A 19 -3.26 0.94 7.80
CA ILE A 19 -1.90 1.47 7.77
C ILE A 19 -1.17 0.92 8.99
N PRO A 20 -0.05 0.20 8.78
CA PRO A 20 0.68 -0.38 9.90
C PRO A 20 1.17 0.71 10.84
N LYS A 21 0.73 0.69 12.07
CA LYS A 21 0.94 1.76 13.02
C LYS A 21 2.34 1.76 13.61
N ALA A 22 2.80 0.59 14.05
CA ALA A 22 4.04 0.50 14.80
C ALA A 22 5.29 0.62 13.91
N ARG A 23 5.25 0.09 12.72
CA ARG A 23 6.44 -0.03 11.87
C ARG A 23 6.88 1.27 11.24
N PHE A 24 5.97 2.20 11.06
CA PHE A 24 6.34 3.49 10.49
C PHE A 24 7.11 4.38 11.46
N GLN A 25 7.24 3.96 12.71
CA GLN A 25 8.08 4.64 13.69
C GLN A 25 9.52 4.13 13.68
N GLU A 26 9.77 3.01 12.98
CA GLU A 26 11.12 2.49 12.84
C GLU A 26 11.98 3.46 12.04
N GLN A 27 13.27 3.52 12.37
CA GLN A 27 14.19 4.47 11.78
C GLN A 27 14.26 4.36 10.27
N GLN A 28 14.17 3.15 9.74
CA GLN A 28 14.26 2.91 8.30
C GLN A 28 13.10 3.53 7.53
N PHE A 29 11.98 3.81 8.19
CA PHE A 29 10.80 4.39 7.55
C PHE A 29 10.57 5.86 7.89
N GLN A 30 11.45 6.46 8.68
CA GLN A 30 11.25 7.84 9.11
C GLN A 30 11.32 8.84 7.96
N ASN A 31 12.09 8.53 6.94
CA ASN A 31 12.22 9.41 5.77
C ASN A 31 11.12 9.20 4.73
N LEU A 32 10.23 8.25 4.98
CA LEU A 32 9.11 8.01 4.08
C LEU A 32 8.07 9.10 4.28
N SER A 33 7.61 9.71 3.18
CA SER A 33 6.59 10.74 3.28
C SER A 33 5.27 10.17 3.78
N THR A 34 4.45 11.03 4.39
CA THR A 34 3.12 10.64 4.85
C THR A 34 2.28 10.13 3.70
N ASP A 35 2.34 10.78 2.55
CA ASP A 35 1.58 10.36 1.38
C ASP A 35 1.99 8.97 0.91
N ALA A 36 3.29 8.66 0.97
CA ALA A 36 3.77 7.33 0.61
C ALA A 36 3.28 6.27 1.60
N LYS A 37 3.19 6.60 2.87
CA LYS A 37 2.62 5.70 3.88
C LYS A 37 1.16 5.39 3.59
N ILE A 38 0.40 6.40 3.19
CA ILE A 38 -1.00 6.22 2.81
C ILE A 38 -1.10 5.33 1.57
N LEU A 39 -0.26 5.58 0.58
CA LEU A 39 -0.23 4.75 -0.62
C LEU A 39 0.07 3.30 -0.28
N TYR A 40 1.02 3.06 0.60
CA TYR A 40 1.32 1.69 1.03
C TYR A 40 0.09 1.01 1.64
N GLY A 41 -0.67 1.72 2.47
CA GLY A 41 -1.93 1.21 3.02
C GLY A 41 -2.95 0.83 1.94
N ILE A 42 -3.06 1.67 0.91
CA ILE A 42 -3.95 1.39 -0.22
C ILE A 42 -3.50 0.14 -0.97
N LEU A 43 -2.18 0.02 -1.20
CA LEU A 43 -1.64 -1.15 -1.91
C LEU A 43 -1.81 -2.43 -1.09
N LEU A 44 -1.67 -2.35 0.24
CA LEU A 44 -1.93 -3.51 1.11
C LEU A 44 -3.39 -3.98 0.99
N ASP A 45 -4.32 -3.04 0.93
CA ASP A 45 -5.73 -3.38 0.76
C ASP A 45 -5.97 -4.08 -0.58
N ARG A 46 -5.37 -3.57 -1.65
CA ARG A 46 -5.47 -4.20 -2.97
C ARG A 46 -4.84 -5.58 -2.99
N MET A 47 -3.71 -5.73 -2.31
CA MET A 47 -3.02 -7.02 -2.23
C MET A 47 -3.90 -8.05 -1.53
N SER A 48 -4.61 -7.66 -0.48
CA SER A 48 -5.54 -8.56 0.21
C SER A 48 -6.65 -9.04 -0.71
N LEU A 49 -7.19 -8.15 -1.54
CA LEU A 49 -8.22 -8.52 -2.51
C LEU A 49 -7.66 -9.45 -3.58
N SER A 50 -6.46 -9.18 -4.07
CA SER A 50 -5.82 -10.05 -5.07
C SER A 50 -5.56 -11.44 -4.52
N ALA A 51 -5.15 -11.53 -3.25
CA ALA A 51 -4.93 -12.82 -2.59
C ALA A 51 -6.23 -13.63 -2.55
N LYS A 52 -7.35 -12.98 -2.22
CA LYS A 52 -8.66 -13.64 -2.20
C LYS A 52 -9.09 -14.09 -3.58
N ASN A 53 -8.70 -13.35 -4.62
CA ASN A 53 -9.05 -13.68 -6.00
C ASN A 53 -8.06 -14.67 -6.64
N GLY A 54 -7.05 -15.09 -5.93
CA GLY A 54 -6.09 -16.06 -6.43
C GLY A 54 -5.06 -15.50 -7.39
N TRP A 55 -4.81 -14.20 -7.37
CA TRP A 55 -3.82 -13.57 -8.27
C TRP A 55 -2.41 -13.79 -7.73
N ARG A 56 -1.84 -14.93 -8.12
CA ARG A 56 -0.51 -15.33 -7.68
C ARG A 56 0.34 -15.69 -8.91
N ASP A 57 1.63 -15.44 -8.80
CA ASP A 57 2.56 -15.85 -9.85
C ASP A 57 2.94 -17.33 -9.69
N GLU A 58 3.84 -17.81 -10.54
CA GLU A 58 4.26 -19.21 -10.54
C GLU A 58 4.91 -19.63 -9.22
N GLN A 59 5.44 -18.68 -8.48
CA GLN A 59 6.10 -18.94 -7.20
C GLN A 59 5.17 -18.73 -6.01
N GLY A 60 3.89 -18.47 -6.28
CA GLY A 60 2.90 -18.27 -5.24
C GLY A 60 2.86 -16.86 -4.65
N ARG A 61 3.62 -15.93 -5.21
CA ARG A 61 3.65 -14.56 -4.72
C ARG A 61 2.42 -13.79 -5.22
N VAL A 62 1.74 -13.12 -4.30
CA VAL A 62 0.57 -12.30 -4.65
C VAL A 62 1.04 -11.03 -5.34
N TYR A 63 0.37 -10.67 -6.44
CA TYR A 63 0.66 -9.43 -7.14
C TYR A 63 -0.62 -8.63 -7.34
N ILE A 64 -0.45 -7.33 -7.59
CA ILE A 64 -1.55 -6.46 -7.96
C ILE A 64 -1.20 -5.73 -9.26
N ILE A 65 -2.23 -5.25 -9.92
CA ILE A 65 -2.08 -4.33 -11.03
C ILE A 65 -2.66 -3.01 -10.57
N TYR A 66 -1.79 -2.00 -10.44
CA TYR A 66 -2.21 -0.69 -9.96
C TYR A 66 -1.40 0.37 -10.69
N THR A 67 -2.04 1.08 -11.59
CA THR A 67 -1.37 2.01 -12.48
C THR A 67 -1.11 3.34 -11.82
N VAL A 68 -0.21 4.13 -12.42
CA VAL A 68 0.02 5.51 -11.98
C VAL A 68 -1.28 6.30 -11.97
N ARG A 69 -2.13 6.09 -12.97
CA ARG A 69 -3.43 6.75 -13.04
C ARG A 69 -4.31 6.41 -11.84
N GLU A 70 -4.29 5.14 -11.41
CA GLU A 70 -5.07 4.74 -10.25
C GLU A 70 -4.53 5.37 -8.97
N VAL A 71 -3.22 5.51 -8.85
CA VAL A 71 -2.60 6.24 -7.73
C VAL A 71 -3.06 7.70 -7.73
N GLN A 72 -3.07 8.33 -8.90
CA GLN A 72 -3.54 9.70 -9.02
C GLN A 72 -4.97 9.86 -8.55
N LYS A 73 -5.84 8.93 -8.92
CA LYS A 73 -7.24 8.97 -8.50
C LYS A 73 -7.39 8.75 -7.00
N SER A 74 -6.65 7.80 -6.46
CA SER A 74 -6.75 7.45 -5.04
C SER A 74 -6.26 8.56 -4.13
N LEU A 75 -5.23 9.28 -4.54
CA LEU A 75 -4.59 10.30 -3.72
C LEU A 75 -4.90 11.72 -4.19
N CYS A 76 -5.69 11.86 -5.26
CA CYS A 76 -6.04 13.16 -5.83
C CYS A 76 -4.79 14.01 -6.09
N CYS A 77 -3.81 13.44 -6.78
CA CYS A 77 -2.55 14.10 -7.05
C CYS A 77 -2.21 14.08 -8.54
N ALA A 78 -1.20 14.88 -8.91
CA ALA A 78 -0.70 14.92 -10.28
C ALA A 78 0.17 13.69 -10.58
N GLU A 79 0.39 13.44 -11.87
CA GLU A 79 1.13 12.27 -12.33
C GLU A 79 2.53 12.21 -11.72
N HIS A 80 3.22 13.32 -11.72
CA HIS A 80 4.61 13.35 -11.26
C HIS A 80 4.72 13.03 -9.76
N LYS A 81 3.73 13.45 -8.97
CA LYS A 81 3.69 13.10 -7.55
C LYS A 81 3.39 11.62 -7.36
N ALA A 82 2.47 11.06 -8.16
CA ALA A 82 2.16 9.64 -8.09
C ALA A 82 3.38 8.78 -8.39
N VAL A 83 4.13 9.14 -9.44
CA VAL A 83 5.37 8.45 -9.79
C VAL A 83 6.39 8.55 -8.66
N LYS A 84 6.52 9.73 -8.08
CA LYS A 84 7.46 9.95 -6.97
C LYS A 84 7.12 9.07 -5.77
N LEU A 85 5.83 8.99 -5.43
CA LEU A 85 5.40 8.20 -4.27
C LEU A 85 5.64 6.70 -4.47
N LEU A 86 5.37 6.20 -5.67
CA LEU A 86 5.68 4.80 -5.97
C LEU A 86 7.18 4.55 -5.87
N ARG A 87 7.99 5.49 -6.35
CA ARG A 87 9.45 5.36 -6.27
C ARG A 87 9.94 5.38 -4.83
N GLU A 88 9.34 6.19 -3.96
CA GLU A 88 9.69 6.17 -2.53
C GLU A 88 9.51 4.78 -1.94
N LEU A 89 8.40 4.11 -2.27
CA LEU A 89 8.15 2.76 -1.76
C LEU A 89 9.10 1.73 -2.35
N GLU A 90 9.46 1.89 -3.62
CA GLU A 90 10.44 1.00 -4.25
C GLU A 90 11.82 1.18 -3.65
N ASP A 91 12.22 2.42 -3.37
CA ASP A 91 13.56 2.72 -2.87
C ASP A 91 13.84 2.10 -1.50
N ILE A 92 12.81 1.95 -0.68
CA ILE A 92 12.96 1.30 0.63
C ILE A 92 12.48 -0.16 0.61
N ASP A 93 12.25 -0.69 -0.59
CA ASP A 93 11.91 -2.10 -0.82
C ASP A 93 10.58 -2.55 -0.23
N LEU A 94 9.63 -1.63 -0.08
CA LEU A 94 8.27 -2.00 0.32
C LEU A 94 7.43 -2.49 -0.83
N VAL A 95 7.75 -2.10 -2.06
CA VAL A 95 7.12 -2.62 -3.27
C VAL A 95 8.19 -2.92 -4.31
N GLU A 96 7.86 -3.86 -5.18
CA GLU A 96 8.67 -4.20 -6.34
C GLU A 96 7.78 -4.15 -7.56
N ARG A 97 8.18 -3.42 -8.60
CA ARG A 97 7.43 -3.37 -9.84
C ARG A 97 8.12 -4.26 -10.88
N LYS A 98 7.34 -5.10 -11.52
CA LYS A 98 7.82 -5.94 -12.60
C LYS A 98 7.19 -5.48 -13.90
N ARG A 99 8.00 -4.95 -14.80
CA ARG A 99 7.54 -4.51 -16.11
C ARG A 99 7.36 -5.71 -17.02
N ARG A 100 6.29 -5.69 -17.81
CA ARG A 100 5.94 -6.80 -18.68
C ARG A 100 6.05 -6.47 -20.16
N GLY A 101 6.57 -5.29 -20.49
CA GLY A 101 6.74 -4.86 -21.87
C GLY A 101 5.69 -3.85 -22.30
N LEU A 102 5.80 -3.40 -23.56
CA LEU A 102 4.96 -2.36 -24.11
C LEU A 102 3.48 -2.74 -24.10
N GLY A 103 2.65 -1.79 -23.69
CA GLY A 103 1.21 -1.96 -23.73
C GLY A 103 0.64 -2.80 -22.60
N ARG A 104 1.48 -3.29 -21.68
CA ARG A 104 1.02 -4.10 -20.56
C ARG A 104 1.30 -3.38 -19.24
N PRO A 105 0.34 -3.28 -18.33
CA PRO A 105 0.59 -2.68 -17.02
C PRO A 105 1.60 -3.50 -16.24
N SER A 106 2.42 -2.81 -15.44
CA SER A 106 3.40 -3.47 -14.58
C SER A 106 2.69 -4.23 -13.46
N LEU A 107 3.30 -5.34 -13.05
CA LEU A 107 2.87 -6.03 -11.83
C LEU A 107 3.53 -5.34 -10.63
N ILE A 108 2.80 -5.25 -9.54
CA ILE A 108 3.32 -4.72 -8.28
C ILE A 108 3.23 -5.81 -7.23
N TYR A 109 4.37 -6.08 -6.61
CA TYR A 109 4.44 -6.97 -5.45
C TYR A 109 4.59 -6.09 -4.22
N VAL A 110 3.61 -6.17 -3.32
CA VAL A 110 3.67 -5.44 -2.06
C VAL A 110 4.38 -6.35 -1.08
N LYS A 111 5.48 -5.86 -0.52
CA LYS A 111 6.29 -6.69 0.37
C LYS A 111 5.83 -6.57 1.80
N ASP A 112 6.08 -7.63 2.56
CA ASP A 112 5.74 -7.69 3.97
C ASP A 112 6.75 -6.86 4.76
N PHE A 113 6.32 -5.71 5.26
CA PHE A 113 7.19 -4.79 5.99
C PHE A 113 7.77 -5.43 7.24
N SER A 114 7.13 -6.46 7.79
CA SER A 114 7.58 -7.12 9.01
C SER A 114 8.57 -8.25 8.78
N SER A 115 8.78 -8.67 7.52
CA SER A 115 9.58 -9.86 7.22
C SER A 115 11.05 -9.70 7.56
N GLY A 116 11.57 -8.47 7.59
CA GLY A 116 12.97 -8.20 7.94
C GLY A 116 13.21 -7.95 9.41
N LEU A 117 12.22 -8.16 10.28
CA LEU A 117 12.30 -7.83 11.69
C LEU A 117 12.13 -9.08 12.55
N PRO A 118 12.71 -9.08 13.77
CA PRO A 118 12.50 -10.19 14.71
C PRO A 118 11.01 -10.39 15.00
N LYS A 119 10.61 -11.66 15.13
CA LYS A 119 9.21 -12.00 15.39
C LYS A 119 8.68 -11.38 16.68
N ALA A 120 9.52 -11.25 17.70
CA ALA A 120 9.12 -10.64 18.97
C ALA A 120 8.65 -9.21 18.78
N GLN A 121 9.27 -8.45 17.88
CA GLN A 121 8.85 -7.09 17.59
C GLN A 121 7.52 -7.04 16.84
N VAL A 122 7.29 -8.02 15.98
CA VAL A 122 6.03 -8.12 15.25
C VAL A 122 4.87 -8.33 16.20
N GLN A 123 5.06 -9.15 17.23
CA GLN A 123 4.00 -9.47 18.19
C GLN A 123 3.63 -8.29 19.07
N ASN A 124 4.50 -7.31 19.22
CA ASN A 124 4.26 -6.16 20.08
C ASN A 124 3.59 -5.00 19.36
N CYS A 125 3.16 -5.19 18.15
CA CYS A 125 2.51 -4.14 17.35
C CYS A 125 1.03 -3.97 17.62
#